data_7dfd5fc9dc3865815fbe4a2d19c145ec
#
_entry.id   7dfd5fc9dc3865815fbe4a2d19c145ec
#
_cell.length_a   1.000
_cell.length_b   1.000
_cell.length_c   1.000
_cell.angle_alpha   90.00
_cell.angle_beta   90.00
_cell.angle_gamma   90.00
#
_symmetry.space_group_name_H-M   'P 1'
#
loop_
_entity.id
_entity.type
_entity.pdbx_description
1 polymer ?
#
loop_
_entity_poly.entity_id
_entity_poly.type
_entity_poly.pdbx_seq_one_letter_code
_entity_poly.pdbx_strand_id
1 'polypeptide(L)'
;MKNLLVIGLISIFVFGACSTVKMESDPQKASPVIVYSKGPCFGKCPIFTMTIYNTGLVKYYGRRYTTKNGKHEKMLDKKSYTDLVNSFRKNRFWRFDDTYGMDLVDAPTTTISFSDKDKVKTIKGKSQFPDKLIELMVKLDTIANSNEGWIMTEKPSIVEKGEEIIENQIILKAGEGMIMSRWLQKYKKYGVRLMKRIGDSNEYWLIRYDKNKINPKEMLKMIQEDKFVSEAEFNKKVTER
;
A
#
# COMPACT_ATOMS: atom_id res chain seq x y z
N MET A 1 77.07 -28.77 11.08
CA MET A 1 75.66 -29.20 11.07
C MET A 1 74.81 -27.97 11.28
N LYS A 2 74.24 -27.41 10.20
CA LYS A 2 73.41 -26.19 10.22
C LYS A 2 71.97 -26.58 9.89
N ASN A 3 71.10 -26.53 10.88
CA ASN A 3 69.65 -26.72 10.68
C ASN A 3 69.02 -25.46 10.10
N LEU A 4 68.56 -25.54 8.86
CA LEU A 4 67.86 -24.50 8.18
C LEU A 4 66.30 -24.69 8.47
N LEU A 5 65.73 -23.84 9.32
CA LEU A 5 64.32 -23.81 9.63
C LEU A 5 63.63 -23.02 8.53
N VAL A 6 62.92 -23.71 7.65
CA VAL A 6 62.10 -23.09 6.63
C VAL A 6 60.70 -22.78 7.26
N ILE A 7 60.45 -21.52 7.58
CA ILE A 7 59.16 -21.04 8.04
C ILE A 7 58.28 -20.81 6.80
N GLY A 8 57.39 -21.77 6.54
CA GLY A 8 56.38 -21.63 5.49
C GLY A 8 55.33 -20.61 5.87
N LEU A 9 55.29 -19.48 5.18
CA LEU A 9 54.25 -18.47 5.31
C LEU A 9 52.94 -18.98 4.65
N ILE A 10 52.00 -19.48 5.47
CA ILE A 10 50.67 -19.85 4.99
C ILE A 10 49.86 -18.54 4.81
N SER A 11 49.80 -18.08 3.57
CA SER A 11 48.93 -16.95 3.18
C SER A 11 47.47 -17.41 3.17
N ILE A 12 46.71 -17.06 4.21
CA ILE A 12 45.25 -17.30 4.29
C ILE A 12 44.56 -16.31 3.36
N PHE A 13 44.27 -16.73 2.14
CA PHE A 13 43.38 -16.01 1.24
C PHE A 13 41.94 -16.07 1.80
N VAL A 14 41.55 -15.04 2.54
CA VAL A 14 40.16 -14.83 2.91
C VAL A 14 39.38 -14.41 1.65
N PHE A 15 38.83 -15.39 0.94
CA PHE A 15 37.84 -15.11 -0.11
C PHE A 15 36.62 -14.49 0.55
N GLY A 16 36.53 -13.17 0.52
CA GLY A 16 35.33 -12.44 0.85
C GLY A 16 34.21 -12.88 -0.11
N ALA A 17 33.32 -13.77 0.36
CA ALA A 17 32.16 -14.20 -0.40
C ALA A 17 31.25 -12.99 -0.63
N CYS A 18 31.46 -12.31 -1.75
CA CYS A 18 30.57 -11.29 -2.24
C CYS A 18 29.25 -11.99 -2.63
N SER A 19 28.25 -12.01 -1.73
CA SER A 19 26.96 -12.65 -2.02
C SER A 19 26.22 -11.79 -3.05
N THR A 20 26.28 -12.19 -4.30
CA THR A 20 25.52 -11.59 -5.40
C THR A 20 24.02 -11.73 -5.15
N VAL A 21 23.28 -10.64 -5.35
CA VAL A 21 21.82 -10.67 -5.38
C VAL A 21 21.40 -11.44 -6.61
N LYS A 22 20.69 -12.56 -6.42
CA LYS A 22 20.09 -13.32 -7.52
C LYS A 22 18.60 -13.01 -7.56
N MET A 23 18.11 -12.74 -8.75
CA MET A 23 16.69 -12.63 -9.03
C MET A 23 16.16 -14.03 -9.38
N GLU A 24 15.05 -14.43 -8.75
CA GLU A 24 14.42 -15.73 -9.00
C GLU A 24 13.70 -15.69 -10.36
N SER A 25 13.87 -16.71 -11.16
CA SER A 25 13.26 -16.83 -12.47
C SER A 25 11.95 -17.61 -12.46
N ASP A 26 11.70 -18.42 -11.43
CA ASP A 26 10.50 -19.24 -11.29
C ASP A 26 9.39 -18.43 -10.56
N PRO A 27 8.28 -18.09 -11.23
CA PRO A 27 7.18 -17.36 -10.60
C PRO A 27 6.55 -18.11 -9.43
N GLN A 28 6.61 -19.44 -9.41
CA GLN A 28 6.04 -20.27 -8.32
C GLN A 28 6.87 -20.18 -7.04
N LYS A 29 8.14 -19.78 -7.16
CA LYS A 29 9.05 -19.53 -6.01
C LYS A 29 9.10 -18.08 -5.59
N ALA A 30 8.15 -17.26 -6.04
CA ALA A 30 8.08 -15.86 -5.68
C ALA A 30 7.88 -15.70 -4.16
N SER A 31 8.82 -15.03 -3.51
CA SER A 31 8.77 -14.69 -2.09
C SER A 31 8.97 -13.20 -1.86
N PRO A 32 8.27 -12.58 -0.90
CA PRO A 32 8.44 -11.17 -0.57
C PRO A 32 9.87 -10.88 -0.06
N VAL A 33 10.50 -9.88 -0.65
CA VAL A 33 11.82 -9.38 -0.23
C VAL A 33 11.69 -8.04 0.48
N ILE A 34 10.87 -7.12 -0.06
CA ILE A 34 10.62 -5.83 0.57
C ILE A 34 9.10 -5.62 0.62
N VAL A 35 8.60 -5.27 1.80
CA VAL A 35 7.22 -4.79 1.98
C VAL A 35 7.27 -3.36 2.50
N TYR A 36 6.61 -2.46 1.80
CA TYR A 36 6.55 -1.05 2.13
C TYR A 36 5.10 -0.59 2.21
N SER A 37 4.71 0.01 3.31
CA SER A 37 3.36 0.52 3.47
C SER A 37 3.32 1.86 4.17
N LYS A 38 2.33 2.67 3.79
CA LYS A 38 1.93 3.90 4.48
C LYS A 38 0.50 3.76 4.97
N GLY A 39 0.31 4.03 6.25
CA GLY A 39 -0.98 4.00 6.93
C GLY A 39 -1.70 5.34 6.89
N PRO A 40 -2.91 5.41 7.49
CA PRO A 40 -3.68 6.65 7.58
C PRO A 40 -2.99 7.69 8.47
N CYS A 41 -3.37 8.95 8.26
CA CYS A 41 -3.06 10.10 9.12
C CYS A 41 -4.34 10.91 9.38
N PHE A 42 -4.23 11.94 10.20
CA PHE A 42 -5.29 12.93 10.32
C PHE A 42 -5.24 13.88 9.11
N GLY A 43 -5.82 13.44 7.97
CA GLY A 43 -5.84 14.22 6.73
C GLY A 43 -5.78 13.34 5.48
N LYS A 44 -5.29 13.93 4.38
CA LYS A 44 -5.21 13.27 3.05
C LYS A 44 -3.82 12.64 2.82
N CYS A 45 -3.46 11.63 3.61
CA CYS A 45 -2.21 10.88 3.43
C CYS A 45 -2.41 9.67 2.49
N PRO A 46 -1.46 9.40 1.58
CA PRO A 46 -1.52 8.20 0.76
C PRO A 46 -1.51 6.93 1.61
N ILE A 47 -2.51 6.07 1.41
CA ILE A 47 -2.60 4.78 2.10
C ILE A 47 -2.39 3.69 1.07
N PHE A 48 -1.30 2.93 1.20
CA PHE A 48 -0.97 1.85 0.28
C PHE A 48 -0.07 0.79 0.93
N THR A 49 0.00 -0.35 0.26
CA THR A 49 1.00 -1.39 0.51
C THR A 49 1.65 -1.77 -0.82
N MET A 50 2.97 -1.81 -0.83
CA MET A 50 3.78 -2.27 -1.97
C MET A 50 4.65 -3.43 -1.53
N THR A 51 4.63 -4.52 -2.28
CA THR A 51 5.45 -5.72 -2.04
C THR A 51 6.33 -5.98 -3.25
N ILE A 52 7.63 -6.08 -3.02
CA ILE A 52 8.63 -6.42 -4.04
C ILE A 52 9.10 -7.84 -3.78
N TYR A 53 8.96 -8.69 -4.77
CA TYR A 53 9.29 -10.10 -4.71
C TYR A 53 10.71 -10.37 -5.24
N ASN A 54 11.28 -11.51 -4.86
CA ASN A 54 12.58 -11.97 -5.36
C ASN A 54 12.63 -12.20 -6.88
N THR A 55 11.50 -12.30 -7.54
CA THR A 55 11.34 -12.37 -9.01
C THR A 55 11.39 -11.00 -9.70
N GLY A 56 11.51 -9.89 -8.95
CA GLY A 56 11.36 -8.54 -9.47
C GLY A 56 9.92 -8.09 -9.65
N LEU A 57 8.94 -8.97 -9.43
CA LEU A 57 7.52 -8.59 -9.42
C LEU A 57 7.25 -7.60 -8.28
N VAL A 58 6.58 -6.52 -8.60
CA VAL A 58 6.08 -5.54 -7.64
C VAL A 58 4.56 -5.59 -7.65
N LYS A 59 3.98 -5.85 -6.49
CA LYS A 59 2.53 -5.72 -6.26
C LYS A 59 2.26 -4.48 -5.44
N TYR A 60 1.35 -3.65 -5.91
CA TYR A 60 0.97 -2.42 -5.24
C TYR A 60 -0.54 -2.42 -5.02
N TYR A 61 -0.95 -2.10 -3.80
CA TYR A 61 -2.35 -1.91 -3.46
C TYR A 61 -2.56 -0.51 -2.90
N GLY A 62 -3.06 0.39 -3.75
CA GLY A 62 -3.46 1.73 -3.37
C GLY A 62 -4.89 1.74 -2.83
N ARG A 63 -5.06 2.26 -1.60
CA ARG A 63 -6.36 2.28 -0.92
C ARG A 63 -7.01 3.65 -0.95
N ARG A 64 -6.26 4.70 -0.60
CA ARG A 64 -6.78 6.07 -0.47
C ARG A 64 -5.69 7.09 -0.76
N TYR A 65 -6.07 8.20 -1.38
CA TYR A 65 -5.19 9.36 -1.64
C TYR A 65 -3.91 9.00 -2.39
N THR A 66 -3.93 7.95 -3.17
CA THR A 66 -2.81 7.50 -4.01
C THR A 66 -3.08 7.84 -5.47
N THR A 67 -2.02 7.98 -6.26
CA THR A 67 -2.15 8.16 -7.72
C THR A 67 -2.69 6.91 -8.42
N LYS A 68 -2.57 5.75 -7.77
CA LYS A 68 -3.00 4.45 -8.26
C LYS A 68 -3.87 3.77 -7.20
N ASN A 69 -5.19 3.85 -7.33
CA ASN A 69 -6.12 3.11 -6.47
C ASN A 69 -6.37 1.72 -7.04
N GLY A 70 -6.56 0.72 -6.14
CA GLY A 70 -6.72 -0.68 -6.50
C GLY A 70 -5.41 -1.43 -6.56
N LYS A 71 -5.45 -2.67 -7.10
CA LYS A 71 -4.27 -3.53 -7.20
C LYS A 71 -3.59 -3.33 -8.55
N HIS A 72 -2.29 -3.13 -8.50
CA HIS A 72 -1.44 -2.95 -9.66
C HIS A 72 -0.21 -3.82 -9.55
N GLU A 73 0.31 -4.24 -10.67
CA GLU A 73 1.55 -5.03 -10.76
C GLU A 73 2.49 -4.41 -11.80
N LYS A 74 3.79 -4.53 -11.56
CA LYS A 74 4.83 -4.23 -12.54
C LYS A 74 6.04 -5.12 -12.32
N MET A 75 6.88 -5.27 -13.34
CA MET A 75 8.17 -5.94 -13.23
C MET A 75 9.29 -4.90 -13.14
N LEU A 76 10.19 -5.08 -12.19
CA LEU A 76 11.48 -4.41 -12.18
C LEU A 76 12.44 -5.21 -13.07
N ASP A 77 13.25 -4.50 -13.85
CA ASP A 77 14.38 -5.13 -14.52
C ASP A 77 15.41 -5.61 -13.49
N LYS A 78 16.29 -6.53 -13.93
CA LYS A 78 17.29 -7.16 -13.07
C LYS A 78 18.22 -6.14 -12.39
N LYS A 79 18.58 -5.07 -13.10
CA LYS A 79 19.47 -4.04 -12.57
C LYS A 79 18.76 -3.25 -11.47
N SER A 80 17.56 -2.75 -11.73
CA SER A 80 16.75 -1.98 -10.77
C SER A 80 16.47 -2.78 -9.51
N TYR A 81 16.08 -4.06 -9.64
CA TYR A 81 15.90 -4.96 -8.51
C TYR A 81 17.18 -5.15 -7.69
N THR A 82 18.29 -5.47 -8.37
CA THR A 82 19.59 -5.71 -7.71
C THR A 82 20.12 -4.48 -7.00
N ASP A 83 20.02 -3.30 -7.64
CA ASP A 83 20.46 -2.02 -7.07
C ASP A 83 19.62 -1.66 -5.83
N LEU A 84 18.31 -1.93 -5.87
CA LEU A 84 17.42 -1.70 -4.73
C LEU A 84 17.82 -2.61 -3.54
N VAL A 85 17.91 -3.92 -3.74
CA VAL A 85 18.28 -4.87 -2.67
C VAL A 85 19.66 -4.55 -2.10
N ASN A 86 20.64 -4.25 -2.97
CA ASN A 86 21.97 -3.84 -2.55
C ASN A 86 21.96 -2.54 -1.74
N SER A 87 21.05 -1.61 -2.03
CA SER A 87 20.93 -0.38 -1.24
C SER A 87 20.51 -0.66 0.21
N PHE A 88 19.64 -1.64 0.44
CA PHE A 88 19.25 -2.09 1.79
C PHE A 88 20.44 -2.71 2.53
N ARG A 89 21.22 -3.57 1.85
CA ARG A 89 22.44 -4.18 2.41
C ARG A 89 23.49 -3.12 2.74
N LYS A 90 23.80 -2.21 1.80
CA LYS A 90 24.79 -1.13 1.95
C LYS A 90 24.44 -0.19 3.10
N ASN A 91 23.17 0.17 3.24
CA ASN A 91 22.68 1.02 4.34
C ASN A 91 22.53 0.25 5.66
N ARG A 92 22.95 -1.02 5.70
CA ARG A 92 22.93 -1.85 6.92
C ARG A 92 21.54 -1.88 7.58
N PHE A 93 20.49 -2.17 6.80
CA PHE A 93 19.09 -2.15 7.24
C PHE A 93 18.84 -2.88 8.58
N TRP A 94 19.61 -3.92 8.84
CA TRP A 94 19.54 -4.72 10.06
C TRP A 94 19.94 -3.98 11.35
N ARG A 95 20.63 -2.82 11.22
CA ARG A 95 21.14 -2.03 12.35
C ARG A 95 20.22 -0.88 12.76
N PHE A 96 19.19 -0.57 11.98
CA PHE A 96 18.20 0.42 12.38
C PHE A 96 17.37 -0.07 13.57
N ASP A 97 16.85 0.83 14.36
CA ASP A 97 15.88 0.50 15.40
C ASP A 97 14.57 0.01 14.78
N ASP A 98 13.77 -0.71 15.56
CA ASP A 98 12.51 -1.27 15.07
C ASP A 98 11.39 -0.20 15.01
N THR A 99 11.56 0.91 15.75
CA THR A 99 10.56 1.98 15.81
C THR A 99 11.19 3.36 15.79
N TYR A 100 10.47 4.35 15.18
CA TYR A 100 10.87 5.75 15.09
C TYR A 100 9.67 6.68 15.28
N GLY A 101 9.77 7.66 16.18
CA GLY A 101 8.82 8.76 16.37
C GLY A 101 7.36 8.33 16.47
N MET A 102 7.07 7.26 17.22
CA MET A 102 5.72 6.68 17.35
C MET A 102 4.76 7.53 18.18
N ASP A 103 5.26 8.51 18.88
CA ASP A 103 4.54 9.47 19.74
C ASP A 103 3.68 10.48 18.95
N LEU A 104 3.97 10.71 17.69
CA LEU A 104 3.15 11.57 16.82
C LEU A 104 1.80 10.93 16.54
N VAL A 105 0.72 11.51 17.06
CA VAL A 105 -0.64 10.96 16.92
C VAL A 105 -1.13 11.05 15.49
N ASP A 106 -0.93 12.19 14.83
CA ASP A 106 -1.60 12.55 13.56
C ASP A 106 -0.78 12.24 12.30
N ALA A 107 0.43 11.71 12.44
CA ALA A 107 1.29 11.37 11.32
C ALA A 107 1.04 9.94 10.79
N PRO A 108 1.21 9.71 9.47
CA PRO A 108 1.03 8.39 8.89
C PRO A 108 2.12 7.43 9.39
N THR A 109 1.71 6.21 9.75
CA THR A 109 2.68 5.17 10.07
C THR A 109 3.30 4.63 8.77
N THR A 110 4.62 4.73 8.66
CA THR A 110 5.39 4.06 7.61
C THR A 110 5.92 2.73 8.15
N THR A 111 5.75 1.67 7.39
CA THR A 111 6.29 0.35 7.72
C THR A 111 7.15 -0.16 6.58
N ILE A 112 8.35 -0.65 6.89
CA ILE A 112 9.28 -1.25 5.93
C ILE A 112 9.72 -2.59 6.48
N SER A 113 9.47 -3.68 5.75
CA SER A 113 10.03 -4.99 6.03
C SER A 113 11.03 -5.36 4.95
N PHE A 114 12.15 -5.90 5.34
CA PHE A 114 13.16 -6.43 4.44
C PHE A 114 13.53 -7.85 4.83
N SER A 115 13.51 -8.74 3.83
CA SER A 115 13.89 -10.15 3.94
C SER A 115 15.11 -10.41 3.09
N ASP A 116 16.16 -10.96 3.67
CA ASP A 116 17.37 -11.37 2.95
C ASP A 116 17.89 -12.68 3.54
N LYS A 117 17.86 -13.74 2.74
CA LYS A 117 18.11 -15.12 3.19
C LYS A 117 17.13 -15.48 4.33
N ASP A 118 17.66 -15.91 5.46
CA ASP A 118 16.89 -16.35 6.64
C ASP A 118 16.57 -15.21 7.62
N LYS A 119 16.88 -13.96 7.26
CA LYS A 119 16.66 -12.79 8.12
C LYS A 119 15.49 -11.98 7.62
N VAL A 120 14.60 -11.62 8.55
CA VAL A 120 13.50 -10.69 8.32
C VAL A 120 13.55 -9.61 9.39
N LYS A 121 13.47 -8.34 8.99
CA LYS A 121 13.35 -7.21 9.90
C LYS A 121 12.26 -6.27 9.44
N THR A 122 11.48 -5.79 10.38
CA THR A 122 10.43 -4.80 10.15
C THR A 122 10.69 -3.56 10.99
N ILE A 123 10.64 -2.40 10.35
CA ILE A 123 10.76 -1.08 10.98
C ILE A 123 9.42 -0.37 10.82
N LYS A 124 8.96 0.25 11.90
CA LYS A 124 7.76 1.09 11.91
C LYS A 124 8.11 2.48 12.43
N GLY A 125 7.52 3.51 11.85
CA GLY A 125 7.75 4.86 12.35
C GLY A 125 6.76 5.86 11.81
N LYS A 126 6.70 7.02 12.44
CA LYS A 126 5.91 8.18 12.02
C LYS A 126 6.79 9.39 11.72
N SER A 127 7.94 9.49 12.38
CA SER A 127 8.90 10.59 12.22
C SER A 127 10.29 10.18 12.68
N GLN A 128 11.24 11.12 12.66
CA GLN A 128 12.61 10.97 13.21
C GLN A 128 13.39 9.80 12.58
N PHE A 129 13.12 9.50 11.32
CA PHE A 129 13.87 8.47 10.60
C PHE A 129 15.30 8.94 10.34
N PRO A 130 16.33 8.08 10.53
CA PRO A 130 17.70 8.38 10.14
C PRO A 130 17.85 8.61 8.63
N ASP A 131 18.78 9.47 8.22
CA ASP A 131 19.00 9.84 6.81
C ASP A 131 19.13 8.64 5.88
N LYS A 132 19.89 7.63 6.28
CA LYS A 132 20.05 6.39 5.48
C LYS A 132 18.76 5.60 5.32
N LEU A 133 17.84 5.68 6.27
CA LEU A 133 16.53 5.06 6.16
C LEU A 133 15.62 5.91 5.26
N ILE A 134 15.72 7.24 5.33
CA ILE A 134 15.03 8.16 4.43
C ILE A 134 15.46 7.93 2.98
N GLU A 135 16.75 7.73 2.70
CA GLU A 135 17.23 7.39 1.36
C GLU A 135 16.58 6.13 0.79
N LEU A 136 16.38 5.09 1.63
CA LEU A 136 15.67 3.88 1.22
C LEU A 136 14.18 4.15 0.97
N MET A 137 13.54 4.96 1.83
CA MET A 137 12.15 5.37 1.66
C MET A 137 11.95 6.14 0.36
N VAL A 138 12.84 7.06 0.01
CA VAL A 138 12.79 7.81 -1.26
C VAL A 138 12.84 6.87 -2.46
N LYS A 139 13.72 5.85 -2.44
CA LYS A 139 13.77 4.86 -3.52
C LYS A 139 12.45 4.07 -3.65
N LEU A 140 11.86 3.68 -2.52
CA LEU A 140 10.58 2.97 -2.50
C LEU A 140 9.43 3.88 -2.97
N ASP A 141 9.41 5.14 -2.53
CA ASP A 141 8.41 6.13 -2.97
C ASP A 141 8.55 6.41 -4.49
N THR A 142 9.76 6.45 -5.03
CA THR A 142 9.99 6.60 -6.48
C THR A 142 9.34 5.44 -7.25
N ILE A 143 9.49 4.21 -6.80
CA ILE A 143 8.84 3.06 -7.42
C ILE A 143 7.32 3.16 -7.27
N ALA A 144 6.83 3.42 -6.05
CA ALA A 144 5.40 3.50 -5.75
C ALA A 144 4.70 4.60 -6.55
N ASN A 145 5.34 5.75 -6.78
CA ASN A 145 4.75 6.91 -7.45
C ASN A 145 5.04 6.97 -8.97
N SER A 146 5.89 6.07 -9.50
CA SER A 146 6.12 6.02 -10.95
C SER A 146 4.81 5.74 -11.70
N ASN A 147 4.64 6.34 -12.89
CA ASN A 147 3.48 6.11 -13.74
C ASN A 147 3.71 4.99 -14.78
N GLU A 148 4.96 4.57 -14.97
CA GLU A 148 5.34 3.65 -16.05
C GLU A 148 5.33 2.18 -15.61
N GLY A 149 4.91 1.31 -16.52
CA GLY A 149 5.01 -0.14 -16.40
C GLY A 149 4.02 -0.78 -15.43
N TRP A 150 3.06 -0.03 -14.89
CA TRP A 150 2.02 -0.58 -14.04
C TRP A 150 0.83 -1.11 -14.84
N ILE A 151 0.40 -2.31 -14.50
CA ILE A 151 -0.81 -2.95 -15.02
C ILE A 151 -1.79 -3.06 -13.86
N MET A 152 -3.00 -2.53 -14.02
CA MET A 152 -4.07 -2.71 -13.05
C MET A 152 -4.59 -4.14 -13.14
N THR A 153 -4.46 -4.90 -12.05
CA THR A 153 -4.92 -6.29 -11.97
C THR A 153 -6.29 -6.42 -11.31
N GLU A 154 -6.64 -5.45 -10.47
CA GLU A 154 -7.95 -5.42 -9.83
C GLU A 154 -8.32 -3.97 -9.54
N LYS A 155 -9.53 -3.57 -9.94
CA LYS A 155 -10.10 -2.27 -9.58
C LYS A 155 -10.19 -2.15 -8.06
N PRO A 156 -10.17 -0.92 -7.50
CA PRO A 156 -10.34 -0.75 -6.07
C PRO A 156 -11.58 -1.51 -5.61
N SER A 157 -11.39 -2.55 -4.82
CA SER A 157 -12.51 -3.08 -4.06
C SER A 157 -12.71 -2.14 -2.89
N ILE A 158 -13.87 -1.53 -2.81
CA ILE A 158 -14.24 -0.58 -1.77
C ILE A 158 -14.31 -1.25 -0.39
N VAL A 159 -14.18 -2.57 -0.35
CA VAL A 159 -14.29 -3.37 0.87
C VAL A 159 -12.93 -3.97 1.24
N GLU A 160 -12.26 -3.38 2.23
CA GLU A 160 -11.16 -4.05 2.92
C GLU A 160 -11.71 -5.21 3.76
N LYS A 161 -11.08 -6.38 3.66
CA LYS A 161 -11.39 -7.54 4.49
C LYS A 161 -11.11 -7.17 5.97
N GLY A 162 -12.17 -6.83 6.72
CA GLY A 162 -12.09 -6.41 8.12
C GLY A 162 -12.88 -5.15 8.48
N GLU A 163 -13.29 -4.32 7.51
CA GLU A 163 -14.23 -3.23 7.77
C GLU A 163 -15.66 -3.75 7.58
N GLU A 164 -16.43 -3.77 8.66
CA GLU A 164 -17.83 -4.17 8.62
C GLU A 164 -18.63 -3.11 7.84
N ILE A 165 -19.00 -3.42 6.61
CA ILE A 165 -19.82 -2.53 5.80
C ILE A 165 -21.27 -2.51 6.31
N ILE A 166 -21.90 -1.35 6.22
CA ILE A 166 -23.33 -1.20 6.47
C ILE A 166 -24.03 -1.33 5.13
N GLU A 167 -24.41 -2.56 4.76
CA GLU A 167 -24.91 -2.92 3.42
C GLU A 167 -26.11 -2.09 2.93
N ASN A 168 -26.88 -1.47 3.81
CA ASN A 168 -28.02 -0.63 3.44
C ASN A 168 -27.75 0.88 3.48
N GLN A 169 -26.46 1.26 3.53
CA GLN A 169 -26.03 2.65 3.54
C GLN A 169 -24.94 2.88 2.49
N ILE A 170 -25.10 3.94 1.72
CA ILE A 170 -24.13 4.34 0.70
C ILE A 170 -23.72 5.80 0.95
N ILE A 171 -22.42 6.04 0.89
CA ILE A 171 -21.84 7.39 0.84
C ILE A 171 -21.63 7.69 -0.64
N LEU A 172 -22.16 8.82 -1.10
CA LEU A 172 -21.96 9.26 -2.48
C LEU A 172 -21.50 10.71 -2.53
N LYS A 173 -20.75 11.03 -3.57
CA LYS A 173 -20.37 12.39 -3.94
C LYS A 173 -21.24 12.85 -5.10
N ALA A 174 -21.89 14.02 -4.95
CA ALA A 174 -22.66 14.60 -6.02
C ALA A 174 -21.75 15.04 -7.18
N GLY A 175 -22.13 14.67 -8.39
CA GLY A 175 -21.53 15.16 -9.62
C GLY A 175 -22.17 16.49 -10.06
N GLU A 176 -21.68 17.00 -11.18
CA GLU A 176 -22.13 18.28 -11.73
C GLU A 176 -23.65 18.25 -12.06
N GLY A 177 -24.34 19.30 -11.66
CA GLY A 177 -25.77 19.46 -11.92
C GLY A 177 -26.72 18.57 -11.10
N MET A 178 -26.21 17.85 -10.08
CA MET A 178 -27.05 17.04 -9.21
C MET A 178 -27.96 17.91 -8.33
N ILE A 179 -29.29 17.73 -8.46
CA ILE A 179 -30.27 18.26 -7.51
C ILE A 179 -30.73 17.11 -6.63
N MET A 180 -30.26 17.04 -5.39
CA MET A 180 -30.47 15.91 -4.48
C MET A 180 -31.92 15.52 -4.30
N SER A 181 -32.83 16.48 -4.12
CA SER A 181 -34.28 16.20 -3.95
C SER A 181 -34.90 15.50 -5.16
N ARG A 182 -34.51 15.91 -6.37
CA ARG A 182 -34.97 15.29 -7.63
C ARG A 182 -34.32 13.91 -7.81
N TRP A 183 -33.02 13.79 -7.48
CA TRP A 183 -32.30 12.55 -7.56
C TRP A 183 -32.86 11.47 -6.61
N LEU A 184 -33.24 11.83 -5.38
CA LEU A 184 -33.91 10.93 -4.43
C LEU A 184 -35.23 10.38 -4.96
N GLN A 185 -36.01 11.16 -5.71
CA GLN A 185 -37.27 10.71 -6.31
C GLN A 185 -37.06 9.58 -7.33
N LYS A 186 -35.95 9.61 -8.11
CA LYS A 186 -35.58 8.55 -9.06
C LYS A 186 -35.43 7.18 -8.36
N TYR A 187 -34.94 7.17 -7.13
CA TYR A 187 -34.67 5.96 -6.37
C TYR A 187 -35.70 5.66 -5.27
N LYS A 188 -36.81 6.42 -5.23
CA LYS A 188 -37.87 6.28 -4.21
C LYS A 188 -38.42 4.86 -4.11
N LYS A 189 -38.56 4.13 -5.23
CA LYS A 189 -39.06 2.74 -5.26
C LYS A 189 -38.18 1.77 -4.43
N TYR A 190 -36.93 2.05 -4.26
CA TYR A 190 -35.98 1.28 -3.42
C TYR A 190 -35.92 1.78 -1.97
N GLY A 191 -36.77 2.72 -1.58
CA GLY A 191 -36.79 3.27 -0.22
C GLY A 191 -35.59 4.16 0.11
N VAL A 192 -34.96 4.75 -0.91
CA VAL A 192 -33.80 5.63 -0.70
C VAL A 192 -34.21 6.88 0.07
N ARG A 193 -33.45 7.19 1.13
CA ARG A 193 -33.60 8.36 1.98
C ARG A 193 -32.24 8.98 2.26
N LEU A 194 -32.22 10.31 2.27
CA LEU A 194 -31.06 11.05 2.75
C LEU A 194 -30.95 10.92 4.27
N MET A 195 -29.76 10.64 4.78
CA MET A 195 -29.49 10.62 6.21
C MET A 195 -28.77 11.89 6.67
N LYS A 196 -27.63 12.21 6.08
CA LYS A 196 -26.82 13.40 6.42
C LYS A 196 -25.81 13.73 5.33
N ARG A 197 -25.24 14.94 5.41
CA ARG A 197 -24.02 15.32 4.69
C ARG A 197 -22.79 14.92 5.50
N ILE A 198 -21.69 14.63 4.81
CA ILE A 198 -20.42 14.18 5.42
C ILE A 198 -19.27 14.97 4.78
N GLY A 199 -18.21 15.18 5.58
CA GLY A 199 -16.98 15.86 5.19
C GLY A 199 -17.02 17.36 5.47
N ASP A 200 -15.84 17.96 5.59
CA ASP A 200 -15.68 19.38 5.97
C ASP A 200 -16.26 20.33 4.90
N SER A 201 -16.22 19.91 3.64
CA SER A 201 -16.82 20.64 2.50
C SER A 201 -18.27 20.28 2.23
N ASN A 202 -18.88 19.37 3.03
CA ASN A 202 -20.24 18.84 2.79
C ASN A 202 -20.45 18.25 1.38
N GLU A 203 -19.41 17.76 0.74
CA GLU A 203 -19.46 17.22 -0.62
C GLU A 203 -20.07 15.83 -0.70
N TYR A 204 -20.06 15.08 0.40
CA TYR A 204 -20.56 13.72 0.45
C TYR A 204 -21.91 13.65 1.14
N TRP A 205 -22.73 12.71 0.66
CA TRP A 205 -24.07 12.47 1.15
C TRP A 205 -24.18 11.02 1.61
N LEU A 206 -24.63 10.79 2.85
CA LEU A 206 -24.99 9.48 3.33
C LEU A 206 -26.47 9.24 3.05
N ILE A 207 -26.74 8.19 2.30
CA ILE A 207 -28.09 7.71 2.03
C ILE A 207 -28.31 6.33 2.64
N ARG A 208 -29.56 6.02 2.94
CA ARG A 208 -30.01 4.67 3.31
C ARG A 208 -31.07 4.21 2.31
N TYR A 209 -31.13 2.91 2.05
CA TYR A 209 -32.13 2.27 1.22
C TYR A 209 -32.63 0.97 1.87
N ASP A 210 -33.71 0.38 1.31
CA ASP A 210 -34.30 -0.86 1.78
C ASP A 210 -33.67 -2.05 1.04
N LYS A 211 -32.81 -2.80 1.74
CA LYS A 211 -32.14 -3.97 1.18
C LYS A 211 -33.07 -5.14 0.84
N ASN A 212 -34.33 -5.12 1.30
CA ASN A 212 -35.32 -6.11 0.91
C ASN A 212 -35.93 -5.81 -0.48
N LYS A 213 -35.73 -4.60 -1.00
CA LYS A 213 -36.26 -4.16 -2.31
C LYS A 213 -35.22 -4.24 -3.43
N ILE A 214 -33.96 -4.31 -3.09
CA ILE A 214 -32.85 -4.41 -4.04
C ILE A 214 -31.61 -5.00 -3.37
N ASN A 215 -30.87 -5.84 -4.11
CA ASN A 215 -29.60 -6.37 -3.65
C ASN A 215 -28.57 -5.26 -3.42
N PRO A 216 -27.80 -5.27 -2.31
CA PRO A 216 -26.82 -4.24 -2.00
C PRO A 216 -25.82 -3.94 -3.13
N LYS A 217 -25.26 -4.98 -3.76
CA LYS A 217 -24.30 -4.80 -4.86
C LYS A 217 -24.95 -4.18 -6.11
N GLU A 218 -26.19 -4.54 -6.41
CA GLU A 218 -26.95 -3.95 -7.51
C GLU A 218 -27.28 -2.48 -7.25
N MET A 219 -27.67 -2.16 -6.00
CA MET A 219 -27.95 -0.78 -5.61
C MET A 219 -26.71 0.08 -5.74
N LEU A 220 -25.58 -0.37 -5.22
CA LEU A 220 -24.30 0.36 -5.32
C LEU A 220 -23.91 0.56 -6.79
N LYS A 221 -23.97 -0.49 -7.59
CA LYS A 221 -23.66 -0.43 -9.03
C LYS A 221 -24.55 0.60 -9.75
N MET A 222 -25.87 0.56 -9.50
CA MET A 222 -26.82 1.48 -10.11
C MET A 222 -26.55 2.94 -9.75
N ILE A 223 -26.09 3.21 -8.52
CA ILE A 223 -25.71 4.55 -8.08
C ILE A 223 -24.37 4.97 -8.70
N GLN A 224 -23.41 4.07 -8.80
CA GLN A 224 -22.10 4.35 -9.43
C GLN A 224 -22.21 4.64 -10.93
N GLU A 225 -23.19 4.04 -11.61
CA GLU A 225 -23.46 4.27 -13.03
C GLU A 225 -24.36 5.50 -13.29
N ASP A 226 -24.83 6.16 -12.24
CA ASP A 226 -25.67 7.36 -12.39
C ASP A 226 -24.81 8.57 -12.78
N LYS A 227 -25.16 9.20 -13.91
CA LYS A 227 -24.45 10.36 -14.47
C LYS A 227 -24.29 11.57 -13.53
N PHE A 228 -25.10 11.66 -12.50
CA PHE A 228 -25.06 12.73 -11.51
C PHE A 228 -24.27 12.35 -10.25
N VAL A 229 -23.67 11.15 -10.21
CA VAL A 229 -22.84 10.68 -9.09
C VAL A 229 -21.42 10.57 -9.56
N SER A 230 -20.49 11.26 -8.90
CA SER A 230 -19.06 11.16 -9.22
C SER A 230 -18.37 10.01 -8.49
N GLU A 231 -18.81 9.68 -7.28
CA GLU A 231 -18.27 8.59 -6.47
C GLU A 231 -19.37 7.99 -5.62
N ALA A 232 -19.37 6.68 -5.40
CA ALA A 232 -20.25 6.02 -4.45
C ALA A 232 -19.60 4.77 -3.85
N GLU A 233 -19.79 4.59 -2.53
CA GLU A 233 -19.30 3.44 -1.77
C GLU A 233 -20.27 3.08 -0.63
N PHE A 234 -20.17 1.84 -0.12
CA PHE A 234 -20.90 1.50 1.11
C PHE A 234 -20.34 2.26 2.31
N ASN A 235 -21.22 2.65 3.23
CA ASN A 235 -20.83 3.16 4.53
C ASN A 235 -20.23 2.04 5.38
N LYS A 236 -19.29 2.39 6.26
CA LYS A 236 -18.54 1.45 7.10
C LYS A 236 -18.81 1.75 8.57
N LYS A 237 -18.85 0.73 9.41
CA LYS A 237 -18.83 0.93 10.85
C LYS A 237 -17.45 1.47 11.26
N VAL A 238 -17.45 2.62 11.95
CA VAL A 238 -16.27 3.07 12.66
C VAL A 238 -16.19 2.22 13.92
N THR A 239 -15.27 1.28 13.96
CA THR A 239 -14.89 0.61 15.21
C THR A 239 -14.05 1.61 15.98
N GLU A 240 -14.61 2.18 17.05
CA GLU A 240 -13.80 2.92 18.01
C GLU A 240 -12.72 1.98 18.54
N ARG A 241 -11.47 2.42 18.44
CA ARG A 241 -10.31 1.75 19.04
C ARG A 241 -10.11 2.26 20.45
#